data_bcbcd3994bbdf70c86cee151eb4620cd
#
_entry.id   bcbcd3994bbdf70c86cee151eb4620cd
#
_cell.length_a   1.000
_cell.length_b   1.000
_cell.length_c   1.000
_cell.angle_alpha   90.00
_cell.angle_beta   90.00
_cell.angle_gamma   90.00
#
_symmetry.space_group_name_H-M   'P 1'
#
loop_
_entity.id
_entity.type
_entity.pdbx_description
1 polymer ?
#
loop_
_entity_poly.entity_id
_entity_poly.type
_entity_poly.pdbx_seq_one_letter_code
_entity_poly.pdbx_strand_id
1 'polypeptide(L)'
;MTKKDIRILKALLLGDTPKKYRKELWITCSGAKLSKINNKSYYQKLSEISSQIPAWNFSIQIDKDLNRSKYKNDIEFVNKTRRILNNFCIRSPTIGYCQGFNFIVEFILTVIDDEVSILLYIFH
;
A
#
# COMPACT_ATOMS: atom_id res chain seq x y z
N MET A 1 -11.29 3.21 22.20
CA MET A 1 -12.01 2.01 21.71
C MET A 1 -12.10 0.99 22.83
N THR A 2 -13.27 0.51 23.15
CA THR A 2 -13.50 -0.46 24.24
C THR A 2 -13.19 -1.88 23.79
N LYS A 3 -13.04 -2.82 24.75
CA LYS A 3 -12.90 -4.26 24.43
C LYS A 3 -14.08 -4.79 23.64
N LYS A 4 -15.30 -4.26 23.91
CA LYS A 4 -16.51 -4.61 23.19
C LYS A 4 -16.42 -4.17 21.72
N ASP A 5 -15.94 -2.95 21.49
CA ASP A 5 -15.77 -2.43 20.12
C ASP A 5 -14.77 -3.27 19.31
N ILE A 6 -13.69 -3.68 19.93
CA ILE A 6 -12.69 -4.55 19.29
C ILE A 6 -13.29 -5.91 18.91
N ARG A 7 -14.14 -6.48 19.78
CA ARG A 7 -14.84 -7.75 19.46
C ARG A 7 -15.78 -7.60 18.28
N ILE A 8 -16.53 -6.49 18.23
CA ILE A 8 -17.45 -6.20 17.13
C ILE A 8 -16.67 -6.03 15.83
N LEU A 9 -15.56 -5.28 15.87
CA LEU A 9 -14.71 -5.09 14.70
C LEU A 9 -14.11 -6.40 14.20
N LYS A 10 -13.63 -7.25 15.10
CA LYS A 10 -13.12 -8.58 14.73
C LYS A 10 -14.20 -9.44 14.06
N ALA A 11 -15.41 -9.44 14.60
CA ALA A 11 -16.52 -10.17 14.01
C ALA A 11 -16.86 -9.66 12.61
N LEU A 12 -16.85 -8.34 12.40
CA LEU A 12 -17.08 -7.73 11.09
C LEU A 12 -15.98 -8.05 10.09
N LEU A 13 -14.72 -8.10 10.53
CA LEU A 13 -13.59 -8.41 9.68
C LEU A 13 -13.55 -9.90 9.26
N LEU A 14 -14.03 -10.79 10.13
CA LEU A 14 -14.10 -12.23 9.84
C LEU A 14 -15.30 -12.59 8.94
N GLY A 15 -16.32 -11.72 8.89
CA GLY A 15 -17.47 -11.88 8.01
C GLY A 15 -17.29 -11.17 6.67
N ASP A 16 -18.34 -11.27 5.84
CA ASP A 16 -18.41 -10.56 4.56
C ASP A 16 -18.68 -9.08 4.81
N THR A 17 -17.61 -8.28 4.86
CA THR A 17 -17.74 -6.83 4.98
C THR A 17 -18.19 -6.24 3.65
N PRO A 18 -19.30 -5.46 3.62
CA PRO A 18 -19.71 -4.77 2.40
C PRO A 18 -18.60 -3.90 1.83
N LYS A 19 -18.46 -3.91 0.50
CA LYS A 19 -17.37 -3.18 -0.19
C LYS A 19 -17.28 -1.72 0.20
N LYS A 20 -18.41 -1.04 0.40
CA LYS A 20 -18.45 0.39 0.74
C LYS A 20 -17.81 0.74 2.09
N TYR A 21 -17.68 -0.24 2.99
CA TYR A 21 -17.08 -0.04 4.31
C TYR A 21 -15.66 -0.58 4.43
N ARG A 22 -15.17 -1.34 3.45
CA ARG A 22 -13.85 -1.99 3.52
C ARG A 22 -12.71 -1.00 3.67
N LYS A 23 -12.73 0.06 2.86
CA LYS A 23 -11.68 1.10 2.88
C LYS A 23 -11.50 1.67 4.28
N GLU A 24 -12.58 2.14 4.89
CA GLU A 24 -12.54 2.75 6.22
C GLU A 24 -12.15 1.77 7.30
N LEU A 25 -12.67 0.54 7.24
CA LEU A 25 -12.32 -0.49 8.20
C LEU A 25 -10.85 -0.86 8.13
N TRP A 26 -10.33 -1.04 6.94
CA TRP A 26 -8.92 -1.39 6.75
C TRP A 26 -8.00 -0.28 7.24
N ILE A 27 -8.29 0.97 6.90
CA ILE A 27 -7.50 2.13 7.34
C ILE A 27 -7.56 2.29 8.85
N THR A 28 -8.74 2.18 9.44
CA THR A 28 -8.94 2.38 10.88
C THR A 28 -8.32 1.24 11.69
N CYS A 29 -8.56 -0.02 11.31
CA CYS A 29 -8.07 -1.19 12.04
C CYS A 29 -6.56 -1.39 11.93
N SER A 30 -5.96 -0.93 10.84
CA SER A 30 -4.51 -1.03 10.64
C SER A 30 -3.72 0.06 11.36
N GLY A 31 -4.37 1.12 11.85
CA GLY A 31 -3.70 2.29 12.39
C GLY A 31 -3.14 3.25 11.33
N ALA A 32 -3.40 2.99 10.06
CA ALA A 32 -2.87 3.79 8.95
C ALA A 32 -3.32 5.26 9.02
N LYS A 33 -4.56 5.52 9.42
CA LYS A 33 -5.09 6.87 9.56
C LYS A 33 -4.30 7.69 10.57
N LEU A 34 -4.01 7.12 11.74
CA LEU A 34 -3.22 7.79 12.77
C LEU A 34 -1.77 8.00 12.31
N SER A 35 -1.17 7.02 11.69
CA SER A 35 0.16 7.13 11.13
C SER A 35 0.24 8.19 10.04
N LYS A 36 -0.78 8.31 9.20
CA LYS A 36 -0.85 9.36 8.17
C LYS A 36 -0.90 10.75 8.79
N ILE A 37 -1.69 10.94 9.84
CA ILE A 37 -1.77 12.22 10.58
C ILE A 37 -0.41 12.59 11.17
N ASN A 38 0.28 11.62 11.77
CA ASN A 38 1.55 11.84 12.46
C ASN A 38 2.74 11.98 11.50
N ASN A 39 2.67 11.41 10.30
CA ASN A 39 3.79 11.32 9.35
C ASN A 39 3.42 11.79 7.95
N LYS A 40 2.55 12.79 7.83
CA LYS A 40 1.99 13.22 6.54
C LYS A 40 2.99 13.70 5.49
N SER A 41 4.19 14.14 5.90
CA SER A 41 5.24 14.56 4.95
C SER A 41 6.21 13.42 4.60
N TYR A 42 6.14 12.29 5.26
CA TYR A 42 7.11 11.20 5.12
C TYR A 42 7.03 10.52 3.75
N TYR A 43 5.81 10.26 3.27
CA TYR A 43 5.60 9.68 1.95
C TYR A 43 6.15 10.57 0.84
N GLN A 44 5.93 11.88 0.96
CA GLN A 44 6.44 12.84 -0.01
C GLN A 44 7.98 12.82 -0.06
N LYS A 45 8.63 12.75 1.10
CA LYS A 45 10.09 12.63 1.18
C LYS A 45 10.59 11.34 0.52
N LEU A 46 9.92 10.22 0.75
CA LEU A 46 10.26 8.96 0.09
C LEU A 46 10.11 9.06 -1.43
N SER A 47 9.05 9.69 -1.91
CA SER A 47 8.82 9.89 -3.34
C SER A 47 9.89 10.78 -3.98
N GLU A 48 10.34 11.81 -3.29
CA GLU A 48 11.45 12.67 -3.74
C GLU A 48 12.75 11.89 -3.86
N ILE A 49 13.08 11.07 -2.86
CA ILE A 49 14.26 10.20 -2.88
C ILE A 49 14.14 9.20 -4.03
N SER A 50 12.99 8.59 -4.20
CA SER A 50 12.73 7.62 -5.27
C SER A 50 12.94 8.22 -6.66
N SER A 51 12.53 9.47 -6.87
CA SER A 51 12.70 10.16 -8.16
C SER A 51 14.15 10.47 -8.51
N GLN A 52 15.04 10.55 -7.52
CA GLN A 52 16.44 10.87 -7.69
C GLN A 52 17.35 9.64 -7.83
N ILE A 53 16.85 8.47 -7.45
CA ILE A 53 17.62 7.22 -7.53
C ILE A 53 17.52 6.67 -8.97
N PRO A 54 18.64 6.38 -9.64
CA PRO A 54 18.61 5.72 -10.95
C PRO A 54 18.00 4.31 -10.83
N ALA A 55 17.58 3.75 -11.95
CA ALA A 55 16.99 2.41 -11.99
C ALA A 55 17.91 1.40 -11.27
N TRP A 56 17.39 0.78 -10.23
CA TRP A 56 18.08 -0.22 -9.43
C TRP A 56 17.41 -1.58 -9.57
N ASN A 57 18.06 -2.63 -9.05
CA ASN A 57 17.59 -4.01 -9.24
C ASN A 57 16.12 -4.20 -8.88
N PHE A 58 15.66 -3.59 -7.78
CA PHE A 58 14.26 -3.70 -7.36
C PHE A 58 13.30 -3.01 -8.33
N SER A 59 13.63 -1.81 -8.82
CA SER A 59 12.74 -1.10 -9.75
C SER A 59 12.65 -1.82 -11.09
N ILE A 60 13.72 -2.45 -11.55
CA ILE A 60 13.71 -3.25 -12.77
C ILE A 60 12.79 -4.47 -12.61
N GLN A 61 12.87 -5.15 -11.49
CA GLN A 61 12.04 -6.31 -11.20
C GLN A 61 10.56 -5.91 -11.04
N ILE A 62 10.30 -4.79 -10.37
CA ILE A 62 8.95 -4.23 -10.23
C ILE A 62 8.35 -3.97 -11.61
N ASP A 63 9.08 -3.31 -12.50
CA ASP A 63 8.60 -2.99 -13.85
C ASP A 63 8.31 -4.26 -14.66
N LYS A 64 9.13 -5.29 -14.55
CA LYS A 64 8.85 -6.58 -15.20
C LYS A 64 7.53 -7.18 -14.72
N ASP A 65 7.27 -7.17 -13.42
CA ASP A 65 6.05 -7.72 -12.86
C ASP A 65 4.83 -6.87 -13.24
N LEU A 66 4.94 -5.55 -13.26
CA LEU A 66 3.85 -4.66 -13.67
C LEU A 66 3.48 -4.84 -15.14
N ASN A 67 4.46 -5.11 -16.00
CA ASN A 67 4.21 -5.39 -17.43
C ASN A 67 3.44 -6.69 -17.66
N ARG A 68 3.45 -7.61 -16.69
CA ARG A 68 2.70 -8.86 -16.74
C ARG A 68 1.37 -8.78 -16.01
N SER A 69 1.07 -7.66 -15.36
CA SER A 69 -0.16 -7.49 -14.59
C SER A 69 -1.38 -7.35 -15.49
N LYS A 70 -2.53 -7.81 -14.99
CA LYS A 70 -3.83 -7.57 -15.66
C LYS A 70 -4.19 -6.10 -15.75
N TYR A 71 -3.55 -5.24 -14.95
CA TYR A 71 -3.76 -3.79 -14.92
C TYR A 71 -2.78 -3.03 -15.82
N LYS A 72 -1.94 -3.70 -16.58
CA LYS A 72 -0.86 -3.10 -17.38
C LYS A 72 -1.29 -1.97 -18.31
N ASN A 73 -2.55 -1.95 -18.73
CA ASN A 73 -3.09 -0.93 -19.63
C ASN A 73 -3.69 0.28 -18.90
N ASP A 74 -3.85 0.18 -17.58
CA ASP A 74 -4.28 1.30 -16.74
C ASP A 74 -3.05 2.04 -16.22
N ILE A 75 -2.62 3.06 -16.94
CA ILE A 75 -1.38 3.80 -16.68
C ILE A 75 -1.37 4.41 -15.29
N GLU A 76 -2.47 5.01 -14.86
CA GLU A 76 -2.56 5.62 -13.53
C GLU A 76 -2.43 4.57 -12.42
N PHE A 77 -3.12 3.46 -12.55
CA PHE A 77 -3.05 2.36 -11.59
C PHE A 77 -1.64 1.76 -11.52
N VAL A 78 -1.01 1.54 -12.67
CA VAL A 78 0.37 1.04 -12.74
C VAL A 78 1.34 2.00 -12.09
N ASN A 79 1.21 3.29 -12.34
CA ASN A 79 2.09 4.30 -11.75
C ASN A 79 1.94 4.38 -10.23
N LYS A 80 0.72 4.28 -9.72
CA LYS A 80 0.48 4.22 -8.26
C LYS A 80 1.13 2.99 -7.64
N THR A 81 0.94 1.84 -8.25
CA THR A 81 1.55 0.59 -7.79
C THR A 81 3.07 0.69 -7.78
N ARG A 82 3.66 1.23 -8.84
CA ARG A 82 5.11 1.42 -8.95
C ARG A 82 5.64 2.32 -7.83
N ARG A 83 4.98 3.46 -7.59
CA ARG A 83 5.40 4.39 -6.53
C ARG A 83 5.35 3.75 -5.15
N ILE A 84 4.28 3.03 -4.85
CA ILE A 84 4.12 2.35 -3.56
C ILE A 84 5.23 1.32 -3.36
N LEU A 85 5.49 0.49 -4.37
CA LEU A 85 6.51 -0.56 -4.28
C LEU A 85 7.92 0.02 -4.18
N ASN A 86 8.24 1.03 -4.96
CA ASN A 86 9.54 1.70 -4.88
C ASN A 86 9.76 2.35 -3.52
N ASN A 87 8.75 3.05 -3.00
CA ASN A 87 8.84 3.70 -1.70
C ASN A 87 8.98 2.67 -0.56
N PHE A 88 8.29 1.55 -0.67
CA PHE A 88 8.46 0.45 0.26
C PHE A 88 9.89 -0.08 0.27
N CYS A 89 10.48 -0.30 -0.91
CA CYS A 89 11.85 -0.80 -1.02
C CYS A 89 12.90 0.17 -0.49
N ILE A 90 12.67 1.47 -0.67
CA ILE A 90 13.57 2.52 -0.14
C ILE A 90 13.50 2.54 1.38
N ARG A 91 12.30 2.44 1.95
CA ARG A 91 12.12 2.41 3.40
C ARG A 91 12.67 1.12 4.03
N SER A 92 12.50 0.00 3.35
CA SER A 92 12.85 -1.32 3.90
C SER A 92 13.78 -2.07 2.94
N PRO A 93 15.02 -1.57 2.74
CA PRO A 93 15.94 -2.14 1.75
C PRO A 93 16.39 -3.56 2.11
N THR A 94 16.36 -3.94 3.39
CA THR A 94 16.70 -5.30 3.83
C THR A 94 15.65 -6.33 3.41
N ILE A 95 14.38 -5.91 3.30
CA ILE A 95 13.30 -6.74 2.77
C ILE A 95 13.31 -6.66 1.24
N GLY A 96 13.40 -5.43 0.71
CA GLY A 96 13.41 -5.16 -0.72
C GLY A 96 12.13 -5.59 -1.41
N TYR A 97 12.24 -5.90 -2.69
CA TYR A 97 11.12 -6.37 -3.50
C TYR A 97 11.20 -7.87 -3.70
N CYS A 98 10.08 -8.54 -3.53
CA CYS A 98 9.92 -9.96 -3.84
C CYS A 98 8.84 -10.12 -4.90
N GLN A 99 9.05 -11.00 -5.86
CA GLN A 99 8.07 -11.30 -6.89
C GLN A 99 6.72 -11.68 -6.25
N GLY A 100 5.66 -11.04 -6.72
CA GLY A 100 4.32 -11.22 -6.16
C GLY A 100 3.86 -10.10 -5.23
N PHE A 101 4.75 -9.24 -4.74
CA PHE A 101 4.36 -8.07 -3.93
C PHE A 101 3.43 -7.14 -4.69
N ASN A 102 3.58 -7.05 -6.01
CA ASN A 102 2.68 -6.26 -6.84
C ASN A 102 1.22 -6.70 -6.71
N PHE A 103 0.96 -8.00 -6.59
CA PHE A 103 -0.40 -8.51 -6.43
C PHE A 103 -1.04 -8.04 -5.12
N ILE A 104 -0.26 -7.99 -4.05
CA ILE A 104 -0.73 -7.51 -2.75
C ILE A 104 -1.11 -6.04 -2.84
N VAL A 105 -0.24 -5.21 -3.41
CA VAL A 105 -0.49 -3.77 -3.57
C VAL A 105 -1.66 -3.52 -4.52
N GLU A 106 -1.72 -4.24 -5.64
CA GLU A 106 -2.82 -4.13 -6.60
C GLU A 106 -4.17 -4.46 -5.95
N PHE A 107 -4.21 -5.51 -5.14
CA PHE A 107 -5.43 -5.88 -4.42
C PHE A 107 -5.85 -4.79 -3.43
N ILE A 108 -4.92 -4.25 -2.66
CA ILE A 108 -5.20 -3.19 -1.70
C ILE A 108 -5.67 -1.92 -2.42
N LEU A 109 -5.07 -1.59 -3.58
CA LEU A 109 -5.48 -0.43 -4.38
C LEU A 109 -6.92 -0.52 -4.89
N THR A 110 -7.45 -1.72 -5.07
CA THR A 110 -8.87 -1.87 -5.45
C THR A 110 -9.82 -1.47 -4.33
N VAL A 111 -9.35 -1.41 -3.10
CA VAL A 111 -10.14 -1.03 -1.91
C VAL A 111 -9.76 0.35 -1.41
N ILE A 112 -8.46 0.63 -1.32
CA ILE A 112 -7.91 1.90 -0.83
C ILE A 112 -7.20 2.57 -2.00
N ASP A 113 -7.72 3.67 -2.51
CA ASP A 113 -7.17 4.41 -3.65
C ASP A 113 -6.11 5.45 -3.27
N ASP A 114 -5.87 5.66 -1.98
CA ASP A 114 -4.91 6.62 -1.45
C ASP A 114 -3.56 5.95 -1.22
N GLU A 115 -2.54 6.33 -2.01
CA GLU A 115 -1.19 5.78 -1.94
C GLU A 115 -0.56 5.89 -0.55
N VAL A 116 -0.76 7.02 0.11
CA VAL A 116 -0.19 7.25 1.46
C VAL A 116 -0.78 6.27 2.46
N SER A 117 -2.10 6.10 2.42
CA SER A 117 -2.80 5.16 3.30
C SER A 117 -2.36 3.72 3.05
N ILE A 118 -2.14 3.33 1.80
CA ILE A 118 -1.68 1.98 1.45
C ILE A 118 -0.27 1.74 1.98
N LEU A 119 0.63 2.68 1.77
CA LEU A 119 1.99 2.55 2.27
C LEU A 119 2.02 2.38 3.78
N LEU A 120 1.25 3.19 4.50
CA LEU A 120 1.14 3.10 5.94
C LEU A 120 0.45 1.82 6.40
N TYR A 121 -0.53 1.34 5.63
CA TYR A 121 -1.19 0.06 5.90
C TYR A 121 -0.20 -1.11 5.83
N ILE A 122 0.67 -1.12 4.83
CA ILE A 122 1.67 -2.18 4.65
C ILE A 122 2.68 -2.18 5.79
N PHE A 123 3.01 -1.00 6.36
CA PHE A 123 3.98 -0.89 7.45
C PHE A 123 3.41 -1.21 8.84
N HIS A 124 2.14 -1.44 8.94
CA HIS A 124 1.48 -1.89 10.16
C HIS A 124 0.99 -3.32 10.00
#